data_d8686f15cbc4108583d72410875b5ead
#
_entry.id   d8686f15cbc4108583d72410875b5ead
#
_cell.length_a   1.000
_cell.length_b   1.000
_cell.length_c   1.000
_cell.angle_alpha   90.00
_cell.angle_beta   90.00
_cell.angle_gamma   90.00
#
_symmetry.space_group_name_H-M   'P 1'
#
loop_
_entity.id
_entity.type
_entity.pdbx_description
1 polymer ?
#
loop_
_entity_poly.entity_id
_entity_poly.type
_entity_poly.pdbx_seq_one_letter_code
_entity_poly.pdbx_strand_id
1 'polypeptide(L)'
;MLGFDTRTQSDAIRTRAGALLEHSGLYERMSAEDNLHFFGRVARMPKPRLEERIQELLTHLGLWDRRKEPVVKWSRGMKQKLAIARPLLHNPALVFLDEPTAGLDPVAAASLRDDLAGLASRQGATIFLTTHNMAEAEKLCHRVAVVREGKLLAVGSPAELRSSGCQSAEINGRGFSSSILATLRQQASVSQASLENGRLMLVLKDGADVAPLVSLIVREGGEVQEVRRGQGGLEDVFLRLMEEDK
;
A
#
# COMPACT_ATOMS: atom_id res chain seq x y z
N MET A 1 18.99 -2.69 -14.20
CA MET A 1 18.55 -2.12 -12.92
C MET A 1 19.60 -1.15 -12.42
N LEU A 2 19.22 0.06 -11.98
CA LEU A 2 20.18 1.11 -11.54
C LEU A 2 21.30 1.42 -12.58
N GLY A 3 21.02 1.30 -13.85
CA GLY A 3 21.99 1.47 -14.93
C GLY A 3 22.89 0.26 -15.21
N PHE A 4 22.74 -0.84 -14.45
CA PHE A 4 23.52 -2.07 -14.59
C PHE A 4 22.75 -3.18 -15.31
N ASP A 5 23.45 -4.01 -16.06
CA ASP A 5 22.89 -5.24 -16.63
C ASP A 5 22.66 -6.27 -15.54
N THR A 6 21.43 -6.79 -15.46
CA THR A 6 21.03 -7.74 -14.40
C THR A 6 21.67 -9.13 -14.55
N ARG A 7 22.16 -9.48 -15.73
CA ARG A 7 22.77 -10.80 -16.02
C ARG A 7 24.26 -10.80 -15.72
N THR A 8 24.95 -9.70 -16.05
CA THR A 8 26.43 -9.64 -16.00
C THR A 8 26.98 -8.83 -14.85
N GLN A 9 26.17 -7.94 -14.25
CA GLN A 9 26.60 -6.98 -13.22
C GLN A 9 25.81 -7.13 -11.90
N SER A 10 25.45 -8.36 -11.55
CA SER A 10 24.61 -8.65 -10.36
C SER A 10 25.23 -8.15 -9.05
N ASP A 11 26.55 -8.18 -8.91
CA ASP A 11 27.22 -7.73 -7.68
C ASP A 11 27.17 -6.22 -7.51
N ALA A 12 27.31 -5.45 -8.60
CA ALA A 12 27.15 -4.00 -8.59
C ALA A 12 25.70 -3.59 -8.22
N ILE A 13 24.72 -4.40 -8.59
CA ILE A 13 23.33 -4.21 -8.21
C ILE A 13 23.13 -4.50 -6.73
N ARG A 14 23.62 -5.65 -6.23
CA ARG A 14 23.49 -6.06 -4.82
C ARG A 14 24.10 -5.07 -3.84
N THR A 15 25.16 -4.41 -4.20
CA THR A 15 25.78 -3.37 -3.36
C THR A 15 24.95 -2.09 -3.27
N ARG A 16 23.98 -1.88 -4.16
CA ARG A 16 23.13 -0.68 -4.25
C ARG A 16 21.66 -0.96 -4.06
N ALA A 17 21.28 -2.22 -3.89
CA ALA A 17 19.91 -2.63 -3.67
C ALA A 17 19.79 -3.42 -2.36
N GLY A 18 18.70 -3.20 -1.62
CA GLY A 18 18.30 -4.00 -0.46
C GLY A 18 17.03 -4.75 -0.75
N ALA A 19 16.81 -5.89 -0.08
CA ALA A 19 15.57 -6.64 -0.22
C ALA A 19 15.13 -7.25 1.12
N LEU A 20 13.84 -7.10 1.42
CA LEU A 20 13.11 -7.83 2.43
C LEU A 20 12.08 -8.68 1.72
N LEU A 21 12.21 -9.99 1.82
CA LEU A 21 11.26 -10.97 1.32
C LEU A 21 10.32 -11.42 2.45
N GLU A 22 9.38 -12.30 2.15
CA GLU A 22 8.40 -12.85 3.10
C GLU A 22 9.02 -13.29 4.44
N HIS A 23 10.22 -13.88 4.39
CA HIS A 23 10.93 -14.26 5.60
C HIS A 23 11.88 -13.15 6.06
N SER A 24 11.74 -12.74 7.33
CA SER A 24 12.56 -11.68 7.93
C SER A 24 14.07 -11.98 7.92
N GLY A 25 14.44 -13.28 7.96
CA GLY A 25 15.83 -13.72 8.01
C GLY A 25 16.59 -13.26 9.25
N LEU A 26 15.87 -12.96 10.35
CA LEU A 26 16.49 -12.55 11.60
C LEU A 26 16.99 -13.75 12.40
N TYR A 27 18.12 -13.59 13.08
CA TYR A 27 18.61 -14.52 14.07
C TYR A 27 17.98 -14.20 15.42
N GLU A 28 16.87 -14.85 15.75
CA GLU A 28 16.04 -14.49 16.90
C GLU A 28 16.73 -14.64 18.27
N ARG A 29 17.76 -15.51 18.35
CA ARG A 29 18.54 -15.70 19.59
C ARG A 29 19.59 -14.58 19.79
N MET A 30 19.90 -13.82 18.77
CA MET A 30 20.80 -12.68 18.82
C MET A 30 20.04 -11.42 19.24
N SER A 31 20.76 -10.42 19.73
CA SER A 31 20.22 -9.09 19.93
C SER A 31 19.95 -8.39 18.57
N ALA A 32 19.17 -7.30 18.59
CA ALA A 32 18.95 -6.51 17.39
C ALA A 32 20.26 -5.91 16.85
N GLU A 33 21.09 -5.40 17.75
CA GLU A 33 22.39 -4.84 17.43
C GLU A 33 23.31 -5.88 16.80
N ASP A 34 23.38 -7.11 17.36
CA ASP A 34 24.18 -8.20 16.79
C ASP A 34 23.67 -8.67 15.43
N ASN A 35 22.35 -8.71 15.24
CA ASN A 35 21.76 -8.98 13.93
C ASN A 35 22.26 -7.99 12.88
N LEU A 36 22.16 -6.69 13.17
CA LEU A 36 22.58 -5.66 12.22
C LEU A 36 24.09 -5.66 12.02
N HIS A 37 24.90 -5.92 13.05
CA HIS A 37 26.35 -6.12 12.91
C HIS A 37 26.68 -7.29 11.99
N PHE A 38 25.98 -8.42 12.13
CA PHE A 38 26.17 -9.56 11.25
C PHE A 38 25.92 -9.18 9.78
N PHE A 39 24.76 -8.60 9.47
CA PHE A 39 24.42 -8.24 8.10
C PHE A 39 25.30 -7.11 7.54
N GLY A 40 25.69 -6.14 8.36
CA GLY A 40 26.61 -5.09 7.95
C GLY A 40 28.01 -5.61 7.57
N ARG A 41 28.49 -6.63 8.30
CA ARG A 41 29.76 -7.33 7.94
C ARG A 41 29.61 -8.11 6.63
N VAL A 42 28.47 -8.78 6.42
CA VAL A 42 28.17 -9.46 5.14
C VAL A 42 28.18 -8.45 3.99
N ALA A 43 27.65 -7.25 4.22
CA ALA A 43 27.68 -6.15 3.25
C ALA A 43 29.05 -5.46 3.17
N ARG A 44 30.09 -5.95 3.89
CA ARG A 44 31.46 -5.41 3.92
C ARG A 44 31.54 -3.94 4.33
N MET A 45 30.64 -3.50 5.21
CA MET A 45 30.63 -2.12 5.70
C MET A 45 31.83 -1.86 6.65
N PRO A 46 32.51 -0.71 6.52
CA PRO A 46 33.53 -0.28 7.50
C PRO A 46 32.91 -0.13 8.89
N LYS A 47 33.59 -0.60 9.92
CA LYS A 47 33.07 -0.64 11.29
C LYS A 47 32.52 0.72 11.79
N PRO A 48 33.23 1.86 11.65
CA PRO A 48 32.71 3.13 12.14
C PRO A 48 31.37 3.52 11.48
N ARG A 49 31.28 3.34 10.17
CA ARG A 49 30.06 3.64 9.40
C ARG A 49 28.91 2.69 9.77
N LEU A 50 29.24 1.43 10.06
CA LEU A 50 28.23 0.45 10.49
C LEU A 50 27.62 0.82 11.84
N GLU A 51 28.44 1.21 12.83
CA GLU A 51 28.00 1.63 14.15
C GLU A 51 27.06 2.84 14.06
N GLU A 52 27.49 3.88 13.33
CA GLU A 52 26.68 5.07 13.09
C GLU A 52 25.34 4.73 12.45
N ARG A 53 25.37 3.85 11.44
CA ARG A 53 24.18 3.46 10.70
C ARG A 53 23.21 2.61 11.52
N ILE A 54 23.72 1.71 12.37
CA ILE A 54 22.91 0.93 13.31
C ILE A 54 22.20 1.87 14.28
N GLN A 55 22.93 2.82 14.85
CA GLN A 55 22.34 3.79 15.78
C GLN A 55 21.26 4.62 15.09
N GLU A 56 21.52 5.15 13.91
CA GLU A 56 20.54 5.93 13.14
C GLU A 56 19.26 5.14 12.88
N LEU A 57 19.37 3.93 12.33
CA LEU A 57 18.22 3.10 11.95
C LEU A 57 17.40 2.66 13.18
N LEU A 58 18.07 2.16 14.23
CA LEU A 58 17.37 1.71 15.41
C LEU A 58 16.71 2.86 16.17
N THR A 59 17.32 4.05 16.17
CA THR A 59 16.72 5.26 16.75
C THR A 59 15.49 5.68 15.97
N HIS A 60 15.57 5.75 14.64
CA HIS A 60 14.45 6.12 13.78
C HIS A 60 13.25 5.16 13.93
N LEU A 61 13.52 3.86 14.07
CA LEU A 61 12.51 2.83 14.22
C LEU A 61 11.98 2.67 15.67
N GLY A 62 12.51 3.46 16.63
CA GLY A 62 12.14 3.39 18.03
C GLY A 62 12.60 2.12 18.73
N LEU A 63 13.69 1.51 18.27
CA LEU A 63 14.23 0.24 18.78
C LEU A 63 15.55 0.39 19.56
N TRP A 64 16.13 1.60 19.60
CA TRP A 64 17.46 1.82 20.14
C TRP A 64 17.62 1.39 21.60
N ASP A 65 16.67 1.71 22.47
CA ASP A 65 16.77 1.40 23.91
C ASP A 65 16.72 -0.10 24.18
N ARG A 66 16.13 -0.86 23.28
CA ARG A 66 16.00 -2.32 23.40
C ARG A 66 17.00 -3.09 22.54
N ARG A 67 17.97 -2.42 21.89
CA ARG A 67 18.89 -3.01 20.90
C ARG A 67 19.68 -4.21 21.38
N LYS A 68 19.96 -4.29 22.70
CA LYS A 68 20.72 -5.39 23.33
C LYS A 68 19.84 -6.57 23.76
N GLU A 69 18.53 -6.47 23.65
CA GLU A 69 17.63 -7.56 23.99
C GLU A 69 17.60 -8.62 22.88
N PRO A 70 17.51 -9.92 23.22
CA PRO A 70 17.29 -10.97 22.24
C PRO A 70 15.98 -10.76 21.48
N VAL A 71 16.05 -10.84 20.15
CA VAL A 71 14.92 -10.57 19.25
C VAL A 71 13.75 -11.55 19.45
N VAL A 72 14.00 -12.75 19.97
CA VAL A 72 12.94 -13.73 20.31
C VAL A 72 11.90 -13.16 21.26
N LYS A 73 12.25 -12.22 22.14
CA LYS A 73 11.36 -11.58 23.12
C LYS A 73 10.52 -10.43 22.53
N TRP A 74 10.75 -10.08 21.28
CA TRP A 74 10.14 -8.91 20.66
C TRP A 74 8.76 -9.22 20.06
N SER A 75 7.90 -8.19 20.04
CA SER A 75 6.63 -8.28 19.33
C SER A 75 6.86 -8.46 17.82
N ARG A 76 5.84 -8.95 17.12
CA ARG A 76 5.91 -9.11 15.66
C ARG A 76 6.24 -7.79 14.95
N GLY A 77 5.62 -6.68 15.38
CA GLY A 77 5.90 -5.36 14.82
C GLY A 77 7.34 -4.91 15.04
N MET A 78 7.92 -5.15 16.22
CA MET A 78 9.34 -4.84 16.47
C MET A 78 10.28 -5.71 15.62
N LYS A 79 9.98 -6.99 15.46
CA LYS A 79 10.74 -7.88 14.59
C LYS A 79 10.66 -7.40 13.14
N GLN A 80 9.49 -6.97 12.68
CA GLN A 80 9.31 -6.46 11.33
C GLN A 80 10.09 -5.17 11.08
N LYS A 81 10.08 -4.22 12.03
CA LYS A 81 10.90 -3.01 11.96
C LYS A 81 12.40 -3.34 11.84
N LEU A 82 12.89 -4.29 12.64
CA LEU A 82 14.28 -4.74 12.55
C LEU A 82 14.59 -5.43 11.21
N ALA A 83 13.65 -6.23 10.69
CA ALA A 83 13.79 -6.88 9.39
C ALA A 83 13.92 -5.86 8.25
N ILE A 84 13.20 -4.72 8.34
CA ILE A 84 13.30 -3.60 7.40
C ILE A 84 14.62 -2.82 7.58
N ALA A 85 15.14 -2.69 8.80
CA ALA A 85 16.44 -2.05 9.03
C ALA A 85 17.58 -2.78 8.28
N ARG A 86 17.51 -4.10 8.18
CA ARG A 86 18.54 -4.93 7.55
C ARG A 86 18.86 -4.53 6.10
N PRO A 87 17.92 -4.49 5.16
CA PRO A 87 18.19 -4.10 3.78
C PRO A 87 18.60 -2.63 3.63
N LEU A 88 18.37 -1.81 4.62
CA LEU A 88 18.68 -0.38 4.64
C LEU A 88 20.10 -0.06 5.18
N LEU A 89 20.77 -1.02 5.80
CA LEU A 89 22.07 -0.80 6.47
C LEU A 89 23.10 -0.15 5.57
N HIS A 90 23.30 -0.68 4.36
CA HIS A 90 24.35 -0.24 3.44
C HIS A 90 23.95 0.99 2.59
N ASN A 91 22.86 1.66 2.99
CA ASN A 91 22.33 2.85 2.31
C ASN A 91 22.05 2.63 0.81
N PRO A 92 21.18 1.67 0.46
CA PRO A 92 20.90 1.32 -0.92
C PRO A 92 20.14 2.44 -1.65
N ALA A 93 20.34 2.54 -2.97
CA ALA A 93 19.56 3.42 -3.82
C ALA A 93 18.14 2.88 -4.13
N LEU A 94 17.97 1.55 -4.00
CA LEU A 94 16.70 0.86 -4.27
C LEU A 94 16.46 -0.21 -3.20
N VAL A 95 15.24 -0.24 -2.64
CA VAL A 95 14.81 -1.22 -1.64
C VAL A 95 13.57 -1.93 -2.14
N PHE A 96 13.60 -3.25 -2.14
CA PHE A 96 12.44 -4.11 -2.38
C PHE A 96 11.87 -4.57 -1.05
N LEU A 97 10.58 -4.39 -0.85
CA LEU A 97 9.86 -4.84 0.34
C LEU A 97 8.66 -5.69 -0.10
N ASP A 98 8.67 -6.95 0.27
CA ASP A 98 7.58 -7.86 -0.02
C ASP A 98 6.64 -7.92 1.17
N GLU A 99 5.40 -7.41 1.00
CA GLU A 99 4.34 -7.36 2.00
C GLU A 99 4.81 -6.84 3.37
N PRO A 100 5.41 -5.62 3.46
CA PRO A 100 6.11 -5.18 4.67
C PRO A 100 5.23 -5.06 5.92
N THR A 101 3.92 -4.90 5.76
CA THR A 101 2.95 -4.78 6.88
C THR A 101 2.12 -6.04 7.12
N ALA A 102 2.35 -7.12 6.36
CA ALA A 102 1.55 -8.32 6.45
C ALA A 102 1.54 -8.93 7.86
N GLY A 103 0.32 -9.19 8.36
CA GLY A 103 0.09 -9.80 9.66
C GLY A 103 0.49 -8.95 10.88
N LEU A 104 0.68 -7.65 10.69
CA LEU A 104 0.76 -6.69 11.78
C LEU A 104 -0.65 -6.25 12.20
N ASP A 105 -0.79 -5.89 13.48
CA ASP A 105 -1.98 -5.19 13.92
C ASP A 105 -2.05 -3.78 13.30
N PRO A 106 -3.24 -3.14 13.26
CA PRO A 106 -3.42 -1.84 12.59
C PRO A 106 -2.50 -0.73 13.11
N VAL A 107 -2.18 -0.73 14.41
CA VAL A 107 -1.33 0.29 15.03
C VAL A 107 0.13 0.09 14.61
N ALA A 108 0.62 -1.15 14.69
CA ALA A 108 1.98 -1.49 14.25
C ALA A 108 2.16 -1.24 12.76
N ALA A 109 1.17 -1.58 11.93
CA ALA A 109 1.19 -1.31 10.50
C ALA A 109 1.21 0.20 10.18
N ALA A 110 0.42 1.02 10.90
CA ALA A 110 0.44 2.46 10.76
C ALA A 110 1.82 3.04 11.11
N SER A 111 2.36 2.67 12.28
CA SER A 111 3.69 3.10 12.71
C SER A 111 4.79 2.71 11.70
N LEU A 112 4.72 1.51 11.16
CA LEU A 112 5.70 1.05 10.16
C LEU A 112 5.61 1.85 8.85
N ARG A 113 4.40 2.21 8.40
CA ARG A 113 4.22 3.07 7.23
C ARG A 113 4.87 4.44 7.41
N ASP A 114 4.66 5.07 8.59
CA ASP A 114 5.27 6.36 8.90
C ASP A 114 6.80 6.27 8.92
N ASP A 115 7.36 5.20 9.49
CA ASP A 115 8.80 4.93 9.49
C ASP A 115 9.35 4.78 8.07
N LEU A 116 8.65 4.04 7.19
CA LEU A 116 9.05 3.85 5.78
C LEU A 116 9.02 5.16 5.00
N ALA A 117 7.97 5.96 5.16
CA ALA A 117 7.86 7.27 4.52
C ALA A 117 9.01 8.20 4.96
N GLY A 118 9.33 8.21 6.26
CA GLY A 118 10.45 8.97 6.81
C GLY A 118 11.81 8.51 6.29
N LEU A 119 12.02 7.21 6.17
CA LEU A 119 13.27 6.64 5.63
C LEU A 119 13.44 6.97 4.15
N ALA A 120 12.39 6.82 3.33
CA ALA A 120 12.41 7.16 1.92
C ALA A 120 12.81 8.63 1.69
N SER A 121 12.18 9.55 2.44
CA SER A 121 12.43 10.99 2.31
C SER A 121 13.85 11.38 2.70
N ARG A 122 14.41 10.78 3.76
CA ARG A 122 15.73 11.15 4.29
C ARG A 122 16.88 10.58 3.47
N GLN A 123 16.71 9.40 2.88
CA GLN A 123 17.80 8.67 2.23
C GLN A 123 17.81 8.82 0.72
N GLY A 124 16.78 9.42 0.13
CA GLY A 124 16.64 9.51 -1.33
C GLY A 124 16.56 8.14 -2.00
N ALA A 125 16.26 7.08 -1.24
CA ALA A 125 16.12 5.73 -1.77
C ALA A 125 14.77 5.55 -2.44
N THR A 126 14.75 4.83 -3.55
CA THR A 126 13.50 4.36 -4.15
C THR A 126 13.05 3.10 -3.41
N ILE A 127 11.83 3.12 -2.87
CA ILE A 127 11.21 1.94 -2.27
C ILE A 127 10.24 1.33 -3.29
N PHE A 128 10.46 0.07 -3.63
CA PHE A 128 9.55 -0.75 -4.40
C PHE A 128 8.91 -1.75 -3.44
N LEU A 129 7.62 -1.66 -3.22
CA LEU A 129 6.91 -2.58 -2.34
C LEU A 129 5.83 -3.35 -3.11
N THR A 130 5.62 -4.59 -2.70
CA THR A 130 4.42 -5.35 -3.06
C THR A 130 3.45 -5.32 -1.89
N THR A 131 2.18 -5.19 -2.16
CA THR A 131 1.12 -5.27 -1.15
C THR A 131 -0.21 -5.62 -1.79
N HIS A 132 -1.04 -6.33 -1.06
CA HIS A 132 -2.46 -6.53 -1.38
C HIS A 132 -3.36 -5.55 -0.58
N ASN A 133 -2.78 -4.68 0.24
CA ASN A 133 -3.50 -3.67 1.00
C ASN A 133 -3.57 -2.35 0.22
N MET A 134 -4.71 -2.09 -0.42
CA MET A 134 -4.91 -0.90 -1.25
C MET A 134 -4.77 0.40 -0.46
N ALA A 135 -5.20 0.43 0.81
CA ALA A 135 -5.03 1.59 1.67
C ALA A 135 -3.55 1.89 2.00
N GLU A 136 -2.71 0.87 2.03
CA GLU A 136 -1.26 1.02 2.15
C GLU A 136 -0.67 1.61 0.88
N ALA A 137 -1.02 1.05 -0.29
CA ALA A 137 -0.57 1.56 -1.58
C ALA A 137 -0.96 3.04 -1.80
N GLU A 138 -2.19 3.42 -1.41
CA GLU A 138 -2.67 4.80 -1.50
C GLU A 138 -1.86 5.79 -0.64
N LYS A 139 -1.42 5.35 0.56
CA LYS A 139 -0.73 6.22 1.52
C LYS A 139 0.77 6.32 1.29
N LEU A 140 1.40 5.24 0.83
CA LEU A 140 2.86 5.18 0.71
C LEU A 140 3.37 5.41 -0.70
N CYS A 141 2.61 5.02 -1.73
CA CYS A 141 3.14 4.95 -3.06
C CYS A 141 2.87 6.24 -3.85
N HIS A 142 3.92 6.78 -4.48
CA HIS A 142 3.77 7.85 -5.48
C HIS A 142 3.25 7.30 -6.81
N ARG A 143 3.57 6.03 -7.11
CA ARG A 143 3.07 5.30 -8.28
C ARG A 143 2.70 3.89 -7.89
N VAL A 144 1.61 3.40 -8.45
CA VAL A 144 1.08 2.04 -8.25
C VAL A 144 1.03 1.35 -9.60
N ALA A 145 1.41 0.09 -9.62
CA ALA A 145 1.27 -0.80 -10.76
C ALA A 145 0.36 -1.97 -10.36
N VAL A 146 -0.70 -2.21 -11.12
CA VAL A 146 -1.60 -3.36 -10.92
C VAL A 146 -1.15 -4.48 -11.85
N VAL A 147 -0.85 -5.64 -11.25
CA VAL A 147 -0.36 -6.81 -11.98
C VAL A 147 -1.31 -7.98 -11.75
N ARG A 148 -1.66 -8.71 -12.82
CA ARG A 148 -2.44 -9.94 -12.78
C ARG A 148 -1.83 -10.97 -13.74
N GLU A 149 -1.64 -12.20 -13.30
CA GLU A 149 -1.12 -13.30 -14.11
C GLU A 149 0.16 -12.95 -14.89
N GLY A 150 1.04 -12.15 -14.25
CA GLY A 150 2.28 -11.68 -14.87
C GLY A 150 2.12 -10.54 -15.90
N LYS A 151 0.90 -10.05 -16.13
CA LYS A 151 0.61 -8.92 -17.02
C LYS A 151 0.39 -7.65 -16.22
N LEU A 152 0.91 -6.55 -16.75
CA LEU A 152 0.71 -5.21 -16.21
C LEU A 152 -0.61 -4.66 -16.73
N LEU A 153 -1.60 -4.45 -15.84
CA LEU A 153 -2.93 -3.96 -16.21
C LEU A 153 -3.01 -2.44 -16.19
N ALA A 154 -2.44 -1.80 -15.17
CA ALA A 154 -2.47 -0.34 -15.04
C ALA A 154 -1.23 0.16 -14.29
N VAL A 155 -0.79 1.39 -14.60
CA VAL A 155 0.28 2.11 -13.88
C VAL A 155 -0.09 3.57 -13.80
N GLY A 156 -0.03 4.15 -12.59
CA GLY A 156 -0.28 5.56 -12.39
C GLY A 156 -0.06 5.97 -10.93
N SER A 157 -0.19 7.24 -10.63
CA SER A 157 -0.34 7.67 -9.24
C SER A 157 -1.68 7.18 -8.68
N PRO A 158 -1.83 7.03 -7.34
CA PRO A 158 -3.12 6.68 -6.74
C PRO A 158 -4.25 7.61 -7.19
N ALA A 159 -3.97 8.90 -7.36
CA ALA A 159 -4.95 9.88 -7.83
C ALA A 159 -5.35 9.67 -9.30
N GLU A 160 -4.39 9.41 -10.19
CA GLU A 160 -4.66 9.10 -11.60
C GLU A 160 -5.46 7.82 -11.75
N LEU A 161 -5.09 6.75 -11.02
CA LEU A 161 -5.82 5.48 -11.06
C LEU A 161 -7.25 5.62 -10.53
N ARG A 162 -7.48 6.41 -9.49
CA ARG A 162 -8.82 6.73 -9.00
C ARG A 162 -9.62 7.57 -9.99
N SER A 163 -9.01 8.54 -10.65
CA SER A 163 -9.69 9.39 -11.62
C SER A 163 -10.05 8.63 -12.91
N SER A 164 -9.28 7.61 -13.28
CA SER A 164 -9.64 6.68 -14.36
C SER A 164 -10.68 5.64 -13.91
N GLY A 165 -11.00 5.59 -12.61
CA GLY A 165 -12.06 4.78 -12.02
C GLY A 165 -13.42 5.43 -12.15
N CYS A 166 -14.47 4.60 -12.23
CA CYS A 166 -15.83 5.07 -12.21
C CYS A 166 -16.11 5.90 -10.94
N GLN A 167 -16.74 7.06 -11.10
CA GLN A 167 -17.26 7.81 -9.97
C GLN A 167 -18.34 6.96 -9.30
N SER A 168 -18.26 6.76 -7.99
CA SER A 168 -19.33 6.10 -7.23
C SER A 168 -20.15 7.13 -6.46
N ALA A 169 -21.41 6.82 -6.23
CA ALA A 169 -22.26 7.58 -5.33
C ALA A 169 -22.97 6.63 -4.37
N GLU A 170 -22.79 6.87 -3.08
CA GLU A 170 -23.57 6.24 -2.02
C GLU A 170 -24.71 7.18 -1.64
N ILE A 171 -25.93 6.69 -1.73
CA ILE A 171 -27.12 7.47 -1.40
C ILE A 171 -27.83 6.80 -0.21
N ASN A 172 -27.82 7.50 0.90
CA ASN A 172 -28.51 7.11 2.12
C ASN A 172 -29.91 7.69 2.13
N GLY A 173 -30.89 6.88 2.52
CA GLY A 173 -32.28 7.33 2.54
C GLY A 173 -33.26 6.21 2.87
N ARG A 174 -34.52 6.40 2.47
CA ARG A 174 -35.60 5.45 2.69
C ARG A 174 -36.45 5.29 1.42
N GLY A 175 -37.26 4.23 1.38
CA GLY A 175 -38.19 4.01 0.27
C GLY A 175 -37.53 3.56 -1.04
N PHE A 176 -36.30 3.06 -1.00
CA PHE A 176 -35.59 2.54 -2.19
C PHE A 176 -36.22 1.22 -2.63
N SER A 177 -37.13 1.30 -3.59
CA SER A 177 -37.82 0.14 -4.16
C SER A 177 -37.01 -0.52 -5.29
N SER A 178 -37.38 -1.76 -5.62
CA SER A 178 -36.83 -2.46 -6.78
C SER A 178 -37.09 -1.75 -8.10
N SER A 179 -38.20 -0.95 -8.20
CA SER A 179 -38.48 -0.14 -9.37
C SER A 179 -37.48 1.01 -9.53
N ILE A 180 -37.16 1.72 -8.45
CA ILE A 180 -36.10 2.76 -8.46
C ILE A 180 -34.77 2.18 -8.92
N LEU A 181 -34.41 1.01 -8.40
CA LEU A 181 -33.17 0.34 -8.79
C LEU A 181 -33.16 -0.02 -10.30
N ALA A 182 -34.27 -0.53 -10.83
CA ALA A 182 -34.41 -0.84 -12.25
C ALA A 182 -34.35 0.41 -13.13
N THR A 183 -35.01 1.50 -12.72
CA THR A 183 -34.94 2.78 -13.44
C THR A 183 -33.53 3.38 -13.45
N LEU A 184 -32.82 3.30 -12.32
CA LEU A 184 -31.42 3.76 -12.22
C LEU A 184 -30.50 2.96 -13.13
N ARG A 185 -30.65 1.64 -13.23
CA ARG A 185 -29.87 0.79 -14.13
C ARG A 185 -30.07 1.09 -15.60
N GLN A 186 -31.21 1.67 -15.97
CA GLN A 186 -31.51 2.07 -17.36
C GLN A 186 -30.91 3.43 -17.73
N GLN A 187 -30.42 4.21 -16.74
CA GLN A 187 -29.83 5.52 -17.04
C GLN A 187 -28.48 5.38 -17.75
N ALA A 188 -28.31 6.13 -18.83
CA ALA A 188 -27.06 6.11 -19.63
C ALA A 188 -25.82 6.50 -18.82
N SER A 189 -25.99 7.27 -17.73
CA SER A 189 -24.96 7.74 -16.81
C SER A 189 -24.56 6.72 -15.73
N VAL A 190 -25.33 5.62 -15.58
CA VAL A 190 -25.10 4.59 -14.55
C VAL A 190 -24.52 3.35 -15.20
N SER A 191 -23.41 2.84 -14.66
CA SER A 191 -22.81 1.55 -15.03
C SER A 191 -23.40 0.40 -14.22
N GLN A 192 -23.51 0.61 -12.89
CA GLN A 192 -24.06 -0.36 -11.97
C GLN A 192 -24.88 0.35 -10.89
N ALA A 193 -25.93 -0.32 -10.40
CA ALA A 193 -26.71 0.11 -9.25
C ALA A 193 -27.06 -1.10 -8.40
N SER A 194 -26.76 -1.03 -7.09
CA SER A 194 -27.09 -2.04 -6.08
C SER A 194 -27.72 -1.40 -4.85
N LEU A 195 -28.45 -2.21 -4.10
CA LEU A 195 -29.01 -1.84 -2.80
C LEU A 195 -28.35 -2.71 -1.73
N GLU A 196 -27.54 -2.09 -0.88
CA GLU A 196 -26.77 -2.76 0.16
C GLU A 196 -27.06 -2.13 1.52
N ASN A 197 -27.53 -2.94 2.48
CA ASN A 197 -27.83 -2.47 3.84
C ASN A 197 -28.77 -1.24 3.89
N GLY A 198 -29.70 -1.13 2.93
CA GLY A 198 -30.64 0.01 2.84
C GLY A 198 -30.07 1.25 2.18
N ARG A 199 -28.86 1.18 1.59
CA ARG A 199 -28.19 2.26 0.86
C ARG A 199 -28.11 1.94 -0.62
N LEU A 200 -28.34 2.93 -1.46
CA LEU A 200 -28.11 2.81 -2.90
C LEU A 200 -26.64 3.07 -3.22
N MET A 201 -26.01 2.08 -3.82
CA MET A 201 -24.64 2.19 -4.35
C MET A 201 -24.74 2.33 -5.87
N LEU A 202 -24.23 3.42 -6.39
CA LEU A 202 -24.22 3.71 -7.83
C LEU A 202 -22.78 3.79 -8.33
N VAL A 203 -22.51 3.12 -9.43
CA VAL A 203 -21.28 3.29 -10.20
C VAL A 203 -21.65 4.10 -11.43
N LEU A 204 -21.02 5.27 -11.58
CA LEU A 204 -21.33 6.23 -12.63
C LEU A 204 -20.28 6.13 -13.75
N LYS A 205 -20.69 6.42 -14.96
CA LYS A 205 -19.75 6.60 -16.08
C LYS A 205 -19.01 7.92 -15.93
N ASP A 206 -17.85 8.01 -16.58
CA ASP A 206 -16.97 9.18 -16.54
C ASP A 206 -17.74 10.49 -16.87
N GLY A 207 -17.55 11.49 -16.00
CA GLY A 207 -18.20 12.80 -16.15
C GLY A 207 -19.68 12.87 -15.78
N ALA A 208 -20.26 11.76 -15.29
CA ALA A 208 -21.67 11.74 -14.95
C ALA A 208 -21.99 12.55 -13.68
N ASP A 209 -23.05 13.35 -13.73
CA ASP A 209 -23.55 14.07 -12.54
C ASP A 209 -24.55 13.23 -11.76
N VAL A 210 -24.45 13.28 -10.44
CA VAL A 210 -25.35 12.59 -9.51
C VAL A 210 -26.70 13.33 -9.34
N ALA A 211 -26.73 14.65 -9.52
CA ALA A 211 -27.91 15.46 -9.27
C ALA A 211 -29.17 15.03 -10.05
N PRO A 212 -29.08 14.67 -11.35
CA PRO A 212 -30.22 14.13 -12.07
C PRO A 212 -30.72 12.79 -11.50
N LEU A 213 -29.82 11.94 -11.00
CA LEU A 213 -30.19 10.65 -10.41
C LEU A 213 -30.88 10.82 -9.07
N VAL A 214 -30.42 11.77 -8.24
CA VAL A 214 -31.12 12.14 -7.00
C VAL A 214 -32.54 12.63 -7.29
N SER A 215 -32.67 13.51 -8.29
CA SER A 215 -33.98 14.02 -8.72
C SER A 215 -34.94 12.90 -9.19
N LEU A 216 -34.38 11.90 -9.88
CA LEU A 216 -35.13 10.72 -10.32
C LEU A 216 -35.56 9.87 -9.13
N ILE A 217 -34.71 9.59 -8.16
CA ILE A 217 -35.02 8.81 -6.96
C ILE A 217 -36.17 9.46 -6.19
N VAL A 218 -36.10 10.79 -5.97
CA VAL A 218 -37.14 11.53 -5.26
C VAL A 218 -38.48 11.49 -6.02
N ARG A 219 -38.43 11.61 -7.34
CA ARG A 219 -39.63 11.55 -8.19
C ARG A 219 -40.31 10.20 -8.15
N GLU A 220 -39.54 9.13 -8.02
CA GLU A 220 -40.04 7.75 -7.90
C GLU A 220 -40.46 7.39 -6.45
N GLY A 221 -40.48 8.37 -5.53
CA GLY A 221 -40.95 8.19 -4.15
C GLY A 221 -39.86 7.78 -3.15
N GLY A 222 -38.61 7.82 -3.51
CA GLY A 222 -37.51 7.63 -2.57
C GLY A 222 -37.21 8.91 -1.77
N GLU A 223 -36.89 8.76 -0.51
CA GLU A 223 -36.42 9.85 0.38
C GLU A 223 -34.92 9.81 0.48
N VAL A 224 -34.23 10.85 -0.03
CA VAL A 224 -32.77 10.99 0.04
C VAL A 224 -32.41 11.84 1.26
N GLN A 225 -31.58 11.28 2.15
CA GLN A 225 -31.11 11.96 3.35
C GLN A 225 -29.69 12.47 3.17
N GLU A 226 -28.83 11.70 2.50
CA GLU A 226 -27.44 12.03 2.29
C GLU A 226 -26.97 11.46 0.96
N VAL A 227 -26.13 12.22 0.26
CA VAL A 227 -25.43 11.77 -0.95
C VAL A 227 -23.95 11.94 -0.72
N ARG A 228 -23.23 10.84 -0.72
CA ARG A 228 -21.76 10.82 -0.69
C ARG A 228 -21.25 10.48 -2.08
N ARG A 229 -20.53 11.39 -2.70
CA ARG A 229 -19.76 11.06 -3.88
C ARG A 229 -18.48 10.38 -3.41
N GLY A 230 -18.31 9.12 -3.75
CA GLY A 230 -17.05 8.42 -3.62
C GLY A 230 -16.27 8.59 -4.94
N GLN A 231 -15.09 9.13 -4.89
CA GLN A 231 -14.08 8.68 -5.83
C GLN A 231 -13.74 7.28 -5.32
N GLY A 232 -14.02 6.25 -6.12
CA GLY A 232 -13.70 4.88 -5.75
C GLY A 232 -12.26 4.81 -5.24
N GLY A 233 -12.01 4.07 -4.15
CA GLY A 233 -10.65 3.80 -3.67
C GLY A 233 -9.86 3.02 -4.71
N LEU A 234 -8.55 2.85 -4.48
CA LEU A 234 -7.77 1.92 -5.31
C LEU A 234 -8.36 0.50 -5.29
N GLU A 235 -9.08 0.12 -4.23
CA GLU A 235 -9.76 -1.17 -4.12
C GLU A 235 -10.83 -1.35 -5.19
N ASP A 236 -11.66 -0.32 -5.44
CA ASP A 236 -12.69 -0.35 -6.48
C ASP A 236 -12.07 -0.42 -7.88
N VAL A 237 -10.98 0.33 -8.09
CA VAL A 237 -10.20 0.28 -9.34
C VAL A 237 -9.62 -1.11 -9.56
N PHE A 238 -9.07 -1.71 -8.51
CA PHE A 238 -8.49 -3.04 -8.54
C PHE A 238 -9.55 -4.10 -8.87
N LEU A 239 -10.69 -4.09 -8.18
CA LEU A 239 -11.80 -5.03 -8.43
C LEU A 239 -12.29 -4.96 -9.88
N ARG A 240 -12.49 -3.75 -10.40
CA ARG A 240 -12.89 -3.55 -11.80
C ARG A 240 -11.87 -4.14 -12.79
N LEU A 241 -10.57 -3.82 -12.62
CA LEU A 241 -9.51 -4.35 -13.48
C LEU A 241 -9.43 -5.89 -13.43
N MET A 242 -9.88 -6.48 -12.30
CA MET A 242 -9.97 -7.94 -12.16
C MET A 242 -11.20 -8.53 -12.86
N GLU A 243 -12.26 -7.77 -13.13
CA GLU A 243 -13.49 -8.22 -13.79
C GLU A 243 -13.47 -8.02 -15.31
N GLU A 244 -12.84 -6.95 -15.81
CA GLU A 244 -12.83 -6.58 -17.25
C GLU A 244 -12.09 -7.60 -18.15
N ASP A 245 -11.33 -8.52 -17.57
CA ASP A 245 -10.51 -9.51 -18.31
C ASP A 245 -11.13 -10.93 -18.30
N LYS A 246 -12.44 -11.03 -17.99
CA LYS A 246 -13.25 -12.26 -18.12
C LYS A 246 -14.07 -12.24 -19.39
#